data_93c122d1c63b37100842674a6af44e6d
#
_entry.id   93c122d1c63b37100842674a6af44e6d
#
_cell.length_a   1.000
_cell.length_b   1.000
_cell.length_c   1.000
_cell.angle_alpha   90.00
_cell.angle_beta   90.00
_cell.angle_gamma   90.00
#
_symmetry.space_group_name_H-M   'P 1'
#
loop_
_entity.id
_entity.type
_entity.pdbx_description
1 polymer ?
#
loop_
_entity_poly.entity_id
_entity_poly.type
_entity_poly.pdbx_seq_one_letter_code
_entity_poly.pdbx_strand_id
1 'polypeptide(L)'
;VRTSAGSHERIAVVELFGRYCGETSLIAGYLAGVDRVVISEVPFDIERLSRFLIEDRRGNPSRYAMMTISEGASMHGGDMVLRGEADAFGHRKLGGIGALTAEAIKKITGIDMIFQPLFYLMRSGAPDSLDLMVAMNYANLAIELIEQGRSGSMVALVQGRYAALPMADLKGGAKRVDVDSFYDTDAYRPTIRNAGGKPMFLY
;
A
#
# COMPACT_ATOMS: atom_id res chain seq x y z
N VAL A 1 9.17 -4.58 -13.66
CA VAL A 1 8.23 -5.71 -13.53
C VAL A 1 7.30 -5.79 -14.74
N ARG A 2 6.64 -4.68 -15.16
CA ARG A 2 5.69 -4.64 -16.29
C ARG A 2 6.30 -5.19 -17.59
N THR A 3 7.50 -4.73 -17.95
CA THR A 3 8.21 -5.19 -19.16
C THR A 3 8.47 -6.69 -19.11
N SER A 4 8.90 -7.20 -17.95
CA SER A 4 9.12 -8.64 -17.75
C SER A 4 7.81 -9.44 -17.80
N ALA A 5 6.73 -8.91 -17.22
CA ALA A 5 5.41 -9.55 -17.28
C ALA A 5 4.91 -9.64 -18.73
N GLY A 6 5.05 -8.58 -19.52
CA GLY A 6 4.65 -8.54 -20.92
C GLY A 6 5.49 -9.46 -21.81
N SER A 7 6.83 -9.44 -21.66
CA SER A 7 7.71 -10.28 -22.50
C SER A 7 7.54 -11.78 -22.25
N HIS A 8 7.06 -12.17 -21.07
CA HIS A 8 6.81 -13.58 -20.71
C HIS A 8 5.32 -13.93 -20.66
N GLU A 9 4.45 -13.01 -21.02
CA GLU A 9 2.98 -13.19 -20.98
C GLU A 9 2.43 -13.71 -19.63
N ARG A 10 2.98 -13.20 -18.51
CA ARG A 10 2.69 -13.68 -17.15
C ARG A 10 1.78 -12.72 -16.39
N ILE A 11 1.25 -13.22 -15.28
CA ILE A 11 0.63 -12.38 -14.25
C ILE A 11 1.69 -12.00 -13.23
N ALA A 12 1.77 -10.71 -12.88
CA ALA A 12 2.71 -10.21 -11.90
C ALA A 12 2.00 -9.75 -10.61
N VAL A 13 2.50 -10.22 -9.47
CA VAL A 13 2.08 -9.81 -8.12
C VAL A 13 3.21 -9.02 -7.48
N VAL A 14 2.95 -7.77 -7.12
CA VAL A 14 3.90 -6.88 -6.46
C VAL A 14 3.46 -6.63 -5.04
N GLU A 15 4.23 -7.12 -4.06
CA GLU A 15 3.94 -6.95 -2.63
C GLU A 15 4.61 -5.68 -2.10
N LEU A 16 3.81 -4.85 -1.42
CA LEU A 16 4.19 -3.54 -0.92
C LEU A 16 3.95 -3.46 0.59
N PHE A 17 4.63 -2.52 1.27
CA PHE A 17 4.34 -2.23 2.67
C PHE A 17 2.89 -1.80 2.85
N GLY A 18 2.36 -2.08 4.03
CA GLY A 18 0.99 -1.72 4.42
C GLY A 18 0.39 -2.74 5.37
N ARG A 19 0.85 -2.74 6.65
CA ARG A 19 0.37 -3.68 7.67
C ARG A 19 -1.12 -3.50 7.96
N TYR A 20 -1.51 -2.28 8.26
CA TYR A 20 -2.88 -1.92 8.64
C TYR A 20 -3.53 -0.93 7.68
N CYS A 21 -2.76 -0.32 6.80
CA CYS A 21 -3.20 0.66 5.83
C CYS A 21 -2.70 0.28 4.44
N GLY A 22 -3.62 0.02 3.53
CA GLY A 22 -3.34 -0.36 2.15
C GLY A 22 -3.03 0.79 1.21
N GLU A 23 -2.89 2.02 1.74
CA GLU A 23 -2.70 3.23 0.94
C GLU A 23 -1.52 3.14 -0.03
N THR A 24 -0.39 2.58 0.42
CA THR A 24 0.79 2.41 -0.45
C THR A 24 0.49 1.52 -1.65
N SER A 25 -0.20 0.39 -1.43
CA SER A 25 -0.62 -0.50 -2.52
C SER A 25 -1.64 0.18 -3.43
N LEU A 26 -2.59 0.92 -2.84
CA LEU A 26 -3.63 1.65 -3.56
C LEU A 26 -3.05 2.72 -4.48
N ILE A 27 -2.22 3.61 -3.93
CA ILE A 27 -1.63 4.73 -4.68
C ILE A 27 -0.63 4.22 -5.71
N ALA A 28 0.27 3.31 -5.34
CA ALA A 28 1.22 2.74 -6.28
C ALA A 28 0.50 2.01 -7.42
N GLY A 29 -0.54 1.25 -7.11
CA GLY A 29 -1.35 0.57 -8.10
C GLY A 29 -2.10 1.54 -9.03
N TYR A 30 -2.67 2.61 -8.48
CA TYR A 30 -3.36 3.64 -9.24
C TYR A 30 -2.40 4.37 -10.20
N LEU A 31 -1.27 4.88 -9.69
CA LEU A 31 -0.29 5.63 -10.50
C LEU A 31 0.41 4.75 -11.54
N ALA A 32 0.70 3.51 -11.19
CA ALA A 32 1.29 2.55 -12.13
C ALA A 32 0.27 2.00 -13.14
N GLY A 33 -1.03 2.23 -12.95
CA GLY A 33 -2.09 1.69 -13.80
C GLY A 33 -2.05 0.16 -13.83
N VAL A 34 -1.99 -0.49 -12.65
CA VAL A 34 -2.10 -1.95 -12.57
C VAL A 34 -3.56 -2.40 -12.72
N ASP A 35 -3.76 -3.64 -13.08
CA ASP A 35 -5.11 -4.16 -13.34
C ASP A 35 -5.92 -4.35 -12.06
N ARG A 36 -5.27 -4.84 -10.99
CA ARG A 36 -5.92 -5.06 -9.69
C ARG A 36 -5.03 -4.60 -8.53
N VAL A 37 -5.70 -4.19 -7.45
CA VAL A 37 -5.07 -3.77 -6.20
C VAL A 37 -5.74 -4.49 -5.05
N VAL A 38 -4.95 -5.04 -4.14
CA VAL A 38 -5.44 -5.64 -2.89
C VAL A 38 -4.88 -4.84 -1.71
N ILE A 39 -5.76 -4.43 -0.81
CA ILE A 39 -5.44 -3.58 0.35
C ILE A 39 -5.68 -4.33 1.66
N SER A 40 -5.07 -3.85 2.73
CA SER A 40 -5.15 -4.49 4.05
C SER A 40 -6.52 -4.40 4.71
N GLU A 41 -7.32 -3.41 4.31
CA GLU A 41 -8.63 -3.11 4.90
C GLU A 41 -9.74 -4.05 4.45
N VAL A 42 -9.56 -4.68 3.29
CA VAL A 42 -10.61 -5.49 2.66
C VAL A 42 -10.08 -6.90 2.37
N PRO A 43 -10.61 -7.92 3.04
CA PRO A 43 -10.30 -9.32 2.69
C PRO A 43 -10.69 -9.61 1.24
N PHE A 44 -9.88 -10.40 0.55
CA PHE A 44 -10.12 -10.73 -0.84
C PHE A 44 -10.42 -12.22 -1.06
N ASP A 45 -11.22 -12.48 -2.08
CA ASP A 45 -11.51 -13.83 -2.56
C ASP A 45 -10.52 -14.21 -3.66
N ILE A 46 -9.79 -15.29 -3.44
CA ILE A 46 -8.71 -15.72 -4.34
C ILE A 46 -9.23 -16.23 -5.69
N GLU A 47 -10.39 -16.88 -5.72
CA GLU A 47 -10.98 -17.39 -6.95
C GLU A 47 -11.50 -16.23 -7.82
N ARG A 48 -12.17 -15.26 -7.17
CA ARG A 48 -12.64 -14.03 -7.82
C ARG A 48 -11.49 -13.21 -8.38
N LEU A 49 -10.43 -13.02 -7.59
CA LEU A 49 -9.22 -12.31 -8.01
C LEU A 49 -8.55 -13.01 -9.20
N SER A 50 -8.46 -14.36 -9.15
CA SER A 50 -7.89 -15.15 -10.25
C SER A 50 -8.67 -14.99 -11.56
N ARG A 51 -9.99 -15.02 -11.51
CA ARG A 51 -10.85 -14.78 -12.68
C ARG A 51 -10.59 -13.41 -13.29
N PHE A 52 -10.58 -12.37 -12.48
CA PHE A 52 -10.30 -11.02 -12.95
C PHE A 52 -8.93 -10.89 -13.61
N LEU A 53 -7.88 -11.45 -13.02
CA LEU A 53 -6.54 -11.39 -13.60
C LEU A 53 -6.42 -12.19 -14.92
N ILE A 54 -7.17 -13.29 -15.07
CA ILE A 54 -7.26 -14.01 -16.34
C ILE A 54 -7.94 -13.14 -17.41
N GLU A 55 -9.04 -12.50 -17.06
CA GLU A 55 -9.79 -11.61 -17.97
C GLU A 55 -8.92 -10.41 -18.37
N ASP A 56 -8.27 -9.76 -17.42
CA ASP A 56 -7.37 -8.64 -17.66
C ASP A 56 -6.21 -9.05 -18.59
N ARG A 57 -5.59 -10.20 -18.31
CA ARG A 57 -4.52 -10.77 -19.17
C ARG A 57 -5.00 -11.07 -20.58
N ARG A 58 -6.22 -11.60 -20.73
CA ARG A 58 -6.81 -11.90 -22.06
C ARG A 58 -7.12 -10.63 -22.84
N GLY A 59 -7.60 -9.60 -22.16
CA GLY A 59 -7.91 -8.30 -22.75
C GLY A 59 -6.68 -7.47 -23.11
N ASN A 60 -5.52 -7.79 -22.54
CA ASN A 60 -4.28 -7.08 -22.81
C ASN A 60 -3.60 -7.62 -24.07
N PRO A 61 -3.30 -6.77 -25.08
CA PRO A 61 -2.60 -7.21 -26.30
C PRO A 61 -1.26 -7.91 -26.04
N SER A 62 -0.55 -7.51 -24.98
CA SER A 62 0.71 -8.13 -24.55
C SER A 62 0.52 -9.31 -23.60
N ARG A 63 -0.71 -9.79 -23.42
CA ARG A 63 -1.06 -11.03 -22.69
C ARG A 63 -0.51 -11.10 -21.27
N TYR A 64 -0.43 -9.99 -20.55
CA TYR A 64 -0.05 -9.97 -19.15
C TYR A 64 -1.12 -9.26 -18.31
N ALA A 65 -1.08 -9.48 -16.99
CA ALA A 65 -1.80 -8.70 -16.00
C ALA A 65 -0.87 -8.38 -14.82
N MET A 66 -1.16 -7.31 -14.11
CA MET A 66 -0.40 -6.89 -12.93
C MET A 66 -1.32 -6.54 -11.78
N MET A 67 -0.89 -6.88 -10.58
CA MET A 67 -1.54 -6.43 -9.35
C MET A 67 -0.54 -5.98 -8.30
N THR A 68 -0.97 -5.07 -7.44
CA THR A 68 -0.32 -4.76 -6.18
C THR A 68 -1.08 -5.39 -5.02
N ILE A 69 -0.37 -5.75 -3.96
CA ILE A 69 -0.94 -6.32 -2.74
C ILE A 69 -0.22 -5.77 -1.51
N SER A 70 -0.98 -5.31 -0.52
CA SER A 70 -0.43 -4.93 0.78
C SER A 70 0.02 -6.14 1.58
N GLU A 71 1.15 -6.04 2.27
CA GLU A 71 1.68 -7.10 3.13
C GLU A 71 0.72 -7.53 4.25
N GLY A 72 -0.19 -6.65 4.67
CA GLY A 72 -1.21 -6.90 5.68
C GLY A 72 -2.54 -7.36 5.11
N ALA A 73 -2.64 -7.61 3.82
CA ALA A 73 -3.86 -8.16 3.22
C ALA A 73 -4.16 -9.58 3.72
N SER A 74 -5.43 -9.95 3.70
CA SER A 74 -5.89 -11.29 4.07
C SER A 74 -6.85 -11.87 3.05
N MET A 75 -6.79 -13.17 2.83
CA MET A 75 -7.80 -13.91 2.08
C MET A 75 -9.06 -14.08 2.91
N HIS A 76 -10.21 -14.21 2.28
CA HIS A 76 -11.45 -14.53 2.98
C HIS A 76 -11.30 -15.80 3.85
N GLY A 77 -11.65 -15.68 5.14
CA GLY A 77 -11.53 -16.77 6.11
C GLY A 77 -10.11 -17.04 6.61
N GLY A 78 -9.13 -16.23 6.20
CA GLY A 78 -7.74 -16.32 6.64
C GLY A 78 -7.30 -15.10 7.46
N ASP A 79 -6.31 -15.32 8.31
CA ASP A 79 -5.66 -14.27 9.08
C ASP A 79 -4.50 -13.64 8.31
N MET A 80 -4.00 -12.53 8.84
CA MET A 80 -2.79 -11.86 8.35
C MET A 80 -1.58 -12.80 8.39
N VAL A 81 -0.83 -12.90 7.32
CA VAL A 81 0.32 -13.81 7.23
C VAL A 81 1.50 -13.26 8.02
N LEU A 82 1.81 -13.94 9.12
CA LEU A 82 2.95 -13.62 9.99
C LEU A 82 4.04 -14.67 9.82
N ARG A 83 5.29 -14.24 9.64
CA ARG A 83 6.46 -15.12 9.49
C ARG A 83 7.45 -14.94 10.63
N GLY A 84 8.11 -16.04 11.02
CA GLY A 84 9.20 -16.05 11.99
C GLY A 84 8.77 -15.86 13.45
N GLU A 85 9.76 -15.78 14.31
CA GLU A 85 9.58 -15.50 15.73
C GLU A 85 9.34 -14.00 15.95
N ALA A 86 8.72 -13.64 17.08
CA ALA A 86 8.53 -12.26 17.47
C ALA A 86 9.90 -11.63 17.79
N ASP A 87 10.09 -10.35 17.39
CA ASP A 87 11.25 -9.58 17.79
C ASP A 87 11.22 -9.20 19.29
N ALA A 88 12.25 -8.52 19.77
CA ALA A 88 12.36 -8.10 21.17
C ALA A 88 11.21 -7.17 21.64
N PHE A 89 10.41 -6.66 20.72
CA PHE A 89 9.24 -5.80 20.98
C PHE A 89 7.92 -6.53 20.76
N GLY A 90 7.95 -7.86 20.51
CA GLY A 90 6.77 -8.66 20.30
C GLY A 90 6.19 -8.61 18.88
N HIS A 91 6.87 -7.97 17.91
CA HIS A 91 6.42 -7.90 16.54
C HIS A 91 6.92 -9.06 15.71
N ARG A 92 6.02 -9.80 15.08
CA ARG A 92 6.37 -10.78 14.04
C ARG A 92 6.54 -10.09 12.69
N LYS A 93 7.46 -10.60 11.87
CA LYS A 93 7.61 -10.12 10.49
C LYS A 93 6.35 -10.44 9.71
N LEU A 94 5.80 -9.42 9.07
CA LEU A 94 4.74 -9.57 8.08
C LEU A 94 5.36 -9.89 6.72
N GLY A 95 4.53 -10.39 5.86
CA GLY A 95 4.88 -10.58 4.46
C GLY A 95 4.76 -12.02 4.00
N GLY A 96 4.68 -12.14 2.69
CA GLY A 96 4.50 -13.42 2.01
C GLY A 96 3.06 -13.70 1.60
N ILE A 97 2.11 -12.81 1.92
CA ILE A 97 0.75 -12.90 1.37
C ILE A 97 0.79 -12.82 -0.16
N GLY A 98 1.65 -11.96 -0.72
CA GLY A 98 1.85 -11.87 -2.17
C GLY A 98 2.41 -13.16 -2.77
N ALA A 99 3.37 -13.82 -2.11
CA ALA A 99 3.88 -15.12 -2.54
C ALA A 99 2.79 -16.20 -2.50
N LEU A 100 2.06 -16.28 -1.39
CA LEU A 100 0.94 -17.23 -1.24
C LEU A 100 -0.16 -16.97 -2.27
N THR A 101 -0.48 -15.71 -2.52
CA THR A 101 -1.44 -15.30 -3.55
C THR A 101 -0.97 -15.73 -4.94
N ALA A 102 0.30 -15.50 -5.29
CA ALA A 102 0.86 -15.93 -6.56
C ALA A 102 0.81 -17.45 -6.73
N GLU A 103 1.19 -18.21 -5.70
CA GLU A 103 1.10 -19.68 -5.71
C GLU A 103 -0.34 -20.17 -5.87
N ALA A 104 -1.29 -19.57 -5.16
CA ALA A 104 -2.70 -19.92 -5.26
C ALA A 104 -3.27 -19.61 -6.65
N ILE A 105 -2.99 -18.42 -7.21
CA ILE A 105 -3.39 -18.06 -8.58
C ILE A 105 -2.79 -19.05 -9.58
N LYS A 106 -1.50 -19.39 -9.46
CA LYS A 106 -0.86 -20.39 -10.34
C LYS A 106 -1.57 -21.75 -10.28
N LYS A 107 -1.94 -22.22 -9.08
CA LYS A 107 -2.67 -23.49 -8.91
C LYS A 107 -4.05 -23.46 -9.58
N ILE A 108 -4.76 -22.33 -9.47
CA ILE A 108 -6.12 -22.18 -10.05
C ILE A 108 -6.06 -22.04 -11.58
N THR A 109 -5.09 -21.30 -12.07
CA THR A 109 -5.07 -20.85 -13.48
C THR A 109 -4.13 -21.63 -14.40
N GLY A 110 -3.11 -22.30 -13.84
CA GLY A 110 -2.00 -22.89 -14.56
C GLY A 110 -1.04 -21.87 -15.21
N ILE A 111 -1.25 -20.56 -14.99
CA ILE A 111 -0.43 -19.49 -15.57
C ILE A 111 0.79 -19.26 -14.68
N ASP A 112 1.96 -19.12 -15.29
CA ASP A 112 3.17 -18.75 -14.55
C ASP A 112 3.11 -17.33 -14.03
N MET A 113 3.61 -17.16 -12.81
CA MET A 113 3.53 -15.92 -12.06
C MET A 113 4.91 -15.26 -11.96
N ILE A 114 4.91 -13.92 -11.88
CA ILE A 114 6.04 -13.15 -11.37
C ILE A 114 5.64 -12.62 -10.00
N PHE A 115 6.41 -12.97 -8.97
CA PHE A 115 6.25 -12.38 -7.65
C PHE A 115 7.43 -11.46 -7.36
N GLN A 116 7.14 -10.22 -6.96
CA GLN A 116 8.14 -9.21 -6.63
C GLN A 116 7.77 -8.50 -5.33
N PRO A 117 8.46 -8.80 -4.22
CA PRO A 117 8.37 -7.97 -3.01
C PRO A 117 9.22 -6.71 -3.19
N LEU A 118 8.69 -5.55 -2.86
CA LEU A 118 9.44 -4.29 -2.93
C LEU A 118 9.94 -3.82 -1.56
N PHE A 119 9.25 -4.11 -0.48
CA PHE A 119 9.64 -3.86 0.91
C PHE A 119 10.62 -2.70 1.10
N TYR A 120 11.86 -2.97 1.55
CA TYR A 120 12.87 -1.95 1.80
C TYR A 120 13.29 -1.15 0.57
N LEU A 121 13.09 -1.66 -0.64
CA LEU A 121 13.34 -0.91 -1.86
C LEU A 121 12.47 0.35 -1.93
N MET A 122 11.28 0.33 -1.34
CA MET A 122 10.39 1.50 -1.26
C MET A 122 10.91 2.61 -0.32
N ARG A 123 11.87 2.29 0.52
CA ARG A 123 12.51 3.22 1.47
C ARG A 123 13.95 3.50 1.10
N SER A 124 14.39 3.07 -0.06
CA SER A 124 15.74 3.31 -0.57
C SER A 124 15.72 4.45 -1.60
N GLY A 125 16.86 5.07 -1.77
CA GLY A 125 17.03 6.19 -2.68
C GLY A 125 17.05 7.55 -1.95
N ALA A 126 17.40 8.59 -2.70
CA ALA A 126 17.39 9.94 -2.18
C ALA A 126 15.96 10.48 -2.07
N PRO A 127 15.66 11.32 -1.07
CA PRO A 127 14.38 12.02 -0.98
C PRO A 127 14.22 12.97 -2.17
N ASP A 128 13.00 13.17 -2.61
CA ASP A 128 12.70 14.18 -3.63
C ASP A 128 12.62 15.60 -3.03
N SER A 129 12.37 16.59 -3.88
CA SER A 129 12.32 17.99 -3.44
C SER A 129 11.17 18.27 -2.45
N LEU A 130 10.05 17.57 -2.56
CA LEU A 130 8.92 17.71 -1.63
C LEU A 130 9.29 17.14 -0.26
N ASP A 131 9.88 15.95 -0.21
CA ASP A 131 10.36 15.32 1.02
C ASP A 131 11.37 16.23 1.74
N LEU A 132 12.34 16.78 0.99
CA LEU A 132 13.35 17.70 1.52
C LEU A 132 12.72 18.97 2.12
N MET A 133 11.79 19.58 1.39
CA MET A 133 11.09 20.78 1.86
C MET A 133 10.31 20.52 3.15
N VAL A 134 9.56 19.43 3.20
CA VAL A 134 8.79 19.05 4.42
C VAL A 134 9.72 18.76 5.57
N ALA A 135 10.79 18.01 5.36
CA ALA A 135 11.77 17.69 6.41
C ALA A 135 12.46 18.94 6.97
N MET A 136 12.88 19.87 6.13
CA MET A 136 13.49 21.13 6.56
C MET A 136 12.51 21.98 7.38
N ASN A 137 11.26 22.08 6.97
CA ASN A 137 10.26 22.85 7.69
C ASN A 137 9.89 22.19 9.02
N TYR A 138 9.83 20.85 9.07
CA TYR A 138 9.68 20.14 10.34
C TYR A 138 10.82 20.40 11.32
N ALA A 139 12.06 20.40 10.80
CA ALA A 139 13.23 20.70 11.63
C ALA A 139 13.19 22.15 12.17
N ASN A 140 12.87 23.12 11.32
CA ASN A 140 12.74 24.52 11.73
C ASN A 140 11.66 24.69 12.82
N LEU A 141 10.47 24.13 12.60
CA LEU A 141 9.39 24.19 13.60
C LEU A 141 9.78 23.49 14.89
N ALA A 142 10.49 22.37 14.84
CA ALA A 142 10.96 21.68 16.04
C ALA A 142 11.96 22.53 16.83
N ILE A 143 12.88 23.22 16.15
CA ILE A 143 13.84 24.12 16.78
C ILE A 143 13.11 25.30 17.43
N GLU A 144 12.18 25.95 16.74
CA GLU A 144 11.35 27.03 17.29
C GLU A 144 10.61 26.62 18.57
N LEU A 145 10.06 25.40 18.59
CA LEU A 145 9.39 24.88 19.79
C LEU A 145 10.36 24.68 20.95
N ILE A 146 11.57 24.20 20.69
CA ILE A 146 12.63 24.05 21.71
C ILE A 146 13.05 25.41 22.27
N GLU A 147 13.29 26.39 21.38
CA GLU A 147 13.68 27.76 21.80
C GLU A 147 12.58 28.45 22.66
N GLN A 148 11.32 28.14 22.39
CA GLN A 148 10.16 28.59 23.14
C GLN A 148 9.95 27.81 24.47
N GLY A 149 10.78 26.80 24.76
CA GLY A 149 10.60 25.91 25.91
C GLY A 149 9.39 25.00 25.84
N ARG A 150 8.84 24.80 24.65
CA ARG A 150 7.66 23.95 24.40
C ARG A 150 8.09 22.51 24.11
N SER A 151 7.77 21.61 25.02
CA SER A 151 8.00 20.17 24.90
C SER A 151 6.69 19.39 24.84
N GLY A 152 6.77 18.08 24.59
CA GLY A 152 5.58 17.20 24.54
C GLY A 152 4.71 17.42 23.31
N SER A 153 5.28 17.93 22.21
CA SER A 153 4.58 18.16 20.95
C SER A 153 5.20 17.37 19.81
N MET A 154 4.38 16.99 18.86
CA MET A 154 4.80 16.41 17.59
C MET A 154 4.63 17.45 16.47
N VAL A 155 5.66 17.67 15.67
CA VAL A 155 5.53 18.45 14.43
C VAL A 155 4.77 17.65 13.40
N ALA A 156 3.81 18.25 12.72
CA ALA A 156 2.90 17.59 11.80
C ALA A 156 2.44 18.52 10.67
N LEU A 157 1.89 17.91 9.61
CA LEU A 157 1.06 18.59 8.62
C LEU A 157 -0.42 18.36 8.97
N VAL A 158 -1.15 19.44 9.17
CA VAL A 158 -2.59 19.41 9.43
C VAL A 158 -3.29 20.28 8.41
N GLN A 159 -4.12 19.68 7.59
CA GLN A 159 -4.82 20.37 6.48
C GLN A 159 -3.88 21.20 5.59
N GLY A 160 -2.70 20.64 5.28
CA GLY A 160 -1.68 21.30 4.44
C GLY A 160 -0.88 22.39 5.14
N ARG A 161 -0.97 22.53 6.47
CA ARG A 161 -0.24 23.53 7.26
C ARG A 161 0.67 22.85 8.27
N TYR A 162 1.87 23.39 8.47
CA TYR A 162 2.77 22.95 9.53
C TYR A 162 2.19 23.32 10.89
N ALA A 163 2.11 22.37 11.79
CA ALA A 163 1.53 22.52 13.12
C ALA A 163 2.28 21.71 14.17
N ALA A 164 2.16 22.13 15.42
CA ALA A 164 2.61 21.38 16.59
C ALA A 164 1.40 20.79 17.31
N LEU A 165 1.30 19.47 17.31
CA LEU A 165 0.23 18.75 18.00
C LEU A 165 0.70 18.28 19.37
N PRO A 166 -0.03 18.56 20.48
CA PRO A 166 0.28 17.98 21.78
C PRO A 166 0.30 16.44 21.71
N MET A 167 1.32 15.80 22.28
CA MET A 167 1.39 14.34 22.32
C MET A 167 0.16 13.70 23.01
N ALA A 168 -0.43 14.42 23.98
CA ALA A 168 -1.64 13.98 24.68
C ALA A 168 -2.88 13.89 23.77
N ASP A 169 -2.90 14.65 22.67
CA ASP A 169 -4.01 14.68 21.72
C ASP A 169 -3.87 13.58 20.65
N LEU A 170 -2.74 12.90 20.59
CA LEU A 170 -2.51 11.80 19.66
C LEU A 170 -3.31 10.58 20.12
N LYS A 171 -4.42 10.35 19.45
CA LYS A 171 -5.23 9.16 19.69
C LYS A 171 -4.53 7.94 19.15
N GLY A 172 -4.52 6.86 19.95
CA GLY A 172 -4.07 5.56 19.46
C GLY A 172 -4.92 5.09 18.28
N GLY A 173 -4.29 4.43 17.32
CA GLY A 173 -4.96 3.86 16.15
C GLY A 173 -4.01 3.77 14.96
N ALA A 174 -4.41 3.03 13.96
CA ALA A 174 -3.71 2.94 12.69
C ALA A 174 -4.47 3.77 11.62
N LYS A 175 -3.74 4.48 10.78
CA LYS A 175 -4.30 5.07 9.56
C LYS A 175 -4.95 3.97 8.73
N ARG A 176 -6.05 4.26 8.08
CA ARG A 176 -6.79 3.38 7.19
C ARG A 176 -7.14 4.09 5.91
N VAL A 177 -7.27 3.33 4.83
CA VAL A 177 -7.84 3.83 3.58
C VAL A 177 -9.34 4.09 3.79
N ASP A 178 -9.83 5.23 3.31
CA ASP A 178 -11.27 5.45 3.12
C ASP A 178 -11.73 4.61 1.93
N VAL A 179 -12.14 3.36 2.24
CA VAL A 179 -12.51 2.35 1.25
C VAL A 179 -13.65 2.84 0.36
N ASP A 180 -14.67 3.47 0.95
CA ASP A 180 -15.84 3.92 0.21
C ASP A 180 -15.52 5.02 -0.81
N SER A 181 -14.52 5.85 -0.51
CA SER A 181 -14.09 6.94 -1.38
C SER A 181 -13.07 6.54 -2.44
N PHE A 182 -12.18 5.59 -2.13
CA PHE A 182 -10.98 5.36 -2.94
C PHE A 182 -10.80 3.94 -3.45
N TYR A 183 -11.70 3.02 -3.11
CA TYR A 183 -11.53 1.63 -3.50
C TYR A 183 -12.84 0.99 -3.96
N ASP A 184 -12.77 0.23 -5.04
CA ASP A 184 -13.86 -0.62 -5.51
C ASP A 184 -13.62 -2.05 -5.03
N THR A 185 -14.36 -2.43 -3.99
CA THR A 185 -14.29 -3.77 -3.37
C THR A 185 -14.78 -4.88 -4.29
N ASP A 186 -15.62 -4.52 -5.27
CA ASP A 186 -16.18 -5.49 -6.21
C ASP A 186 -15.23 -5.80 -7.34
N ALA A 187 -14.47 -4.84 -7.79
CA ALA A 187 -13.51 -5.00 -8.88
C ALA A 187 -12.06 -5.13 -8.42
N TYR A 188 -11.78 -4.97 -7.12
CA TYR A 188 -10.43 -4.85 -6.58
C TYR A 188 -9.59 -3.81 -7.31
N ARG A 189 -10.15 -2.60 -7.45
CA ARG A 189 -9.52 -1.49 -8.20
C ARG A 189 -9.53 -0.20 -7.39
N PRO A 190 -8.48 0.62 -7.56
CA PRO A 190 -8.53 2.00 -7.10
C PRO A 190 -9.66 2.74 -7.82
N THR A 191 -10.39 3.56 -7.08
CA THR A 191 -11.39 4.47 -7.64
C THR A 191 -11.33 5.80 -6.89
N ILE A 192 -11.71 6.89 -7.53
CA ILE A 192 -11.89 8.18 -6.85
C ILE A 192 -13.34 8.59 -7.03
N ARG A 193 -14.10 8.45 -5.95
CA ARG A 193 -15.51 8.87 -5.92
C ARG A 193 -15.60 10.27 -5.32
N ASN A 194 -16.44 11.12 -5.93
CA ASN A 194 -16.70 12.47 -5.42
C ASN A 194 -15.41 13.27 -5.21
N ALA A 195 -14.60 13.46 -6.26
CA ALA A 195 -13.32 14.18 -6.18
C ALA A 195 -13.47 15.63 -5.70
N GLY A 196 -14.63 16.26 -5.93
CA GLY A 196 -14.92 17.59 -5.42
C GLY A 196 -14.83 17.65 -3.89
N GLY A 197 -14.03 18.57 -3.36
CA GLY A 197 -13.78 18.71 -1.92
C GLY A 197 -12.78 17.71 -1.32
N LYS A 198 -12.26 16.75 -2.08
CA LYS A 198 -11.19 15.87 -1.64
C LYS A 198 -9.85 16.62 -1.58
N PRO A 199 -8.96 16.30 -0.62
CA PRO A 199 -7.62 16.86 -0.61
C PRO A 199 -6.83 16.39 -1.84
N MET A 200 -5.86 17.19 -2.26
CA MET A 200 -4.98 16.86 -3.39
C MET A 200 -4.21 15.56 -3.17
N PHE A 201 -3.81 15.30 -1.93
CA PHE A 201 -3.24 14.04 -1.48
C PHE A 201 -4.29 13.25 -0.69
N LEU A 202 -4.24 11.93 -0.77
CA LEU A 202 -5.22 11.02 -0.16
C LEU A 202 -5.02 10.86 1.38
N TYR A 203 -5.00 11.96 2.13
CA TYR A 203 -4.85 11.92 3.59
C TYR A 203 -6.07 12.47 4.30
#